data_266db03478f257ec055fba11f83f5d53
#
_entry.id   266db03478f257ec055fba11f83f5d53
#
_cell.length_a   1.000
_cell.length_b   1.000
_cell.length_c   1.000
_cell.angle_alpha   90.00
_cell.angle_beta   90.00
_cell.angle_gamma   90.00
#
_symmetry.space_group_name_H-M   'P 1'
#
loop_
_entity.id
_entity.type
_entity.pdbx_description
1 polymer ?
#
loop_
_entity_poly.entity_id
_entity_poly.type
_entity_poly.pdbx_seq_one_letter_code
_entity_poly.pdbx_strand_id
1 'polypeptide(L)'
;FADIDAFPICLDTKDTEEIIKTVKNIAPCFGGINLEDISAPRCFEIEKRLKEELDIPVFHDDQHGTAIVVAAGLLNALKFVGKKMEDANIVINGAGSAGISICKLLLQFGAGNVALVDQKGALCPGEDWMNPAQKDMAEITNKEKQTGTLTEIIKDKDVFIGVSAPNIVTAEMVSIW
;
A
#
# COMPACT_ATOMS: atom_id res chain seq x y z
N PHE A 1 10.19 -19.51 10.41
CA PHE A 1 11.28 -18.54 10.55
C PHE A 1 11.25 -17.77 11.88
N ALA A 2 10.07 -17.56 12.46
CA ALA A 2 9.91 -16.80 13.69
C ALA A 2 9.68 -17.66 14.94
N ASP A 3 9.71 -18.98 14.80
CA ASP A 3 9.43 -19.96 15.87
C ASP A 3 8.04 -19.74 16.50
N ILE A 4 7.05 -19.52 15.62
CA ILE A 4 5.66 -19.30 15.97
C ILE A 4 4.80 -20.38 15.34
N ASP A 5 3.89 -20.96 16.13
CA ASP A 5 2.87 -21.87 15.61
C ASP A 5 1.81 -21.08 14.84
N ALA A 6 1.73 -21.26 13.52
CA ALA A 6 0.77 -20.62 12.66
C ALA A 6 -0.21 -21.64 12.05
N PHE A 7 -1.51 -21.32 12.12
CA PHE A 7 -2.58 -22.18 11.60
C PHE A 7 -3.34 -21.43 10.48
N PRO A 8 -3.25 -21.86 9.21
CA PRO A 8 -4.03 -21.28 8.14
C PRO A 8 -5.51 -21.64 8.28
N ILE A 9 -6.37 -20.64 8.20
CA ILE A 9 -7.83 -20.80 8.26
C ILE A 9 -8.43 -20.10 7.04
N CYS A 10 -8.90 -20.89 6.09
CA CYS A 10 -9.55 -20.38 4.88
C CYS A 10 -11.06 -20.23 5.11
N LEU A 11 -11.61 -19.06 4.80
CA LEU A 11 -13.03 -18.79 4.90
C LEU A 11 -13.67 -18.80 3.52
N ASP A 12 -14.78 -19.51 3.36
CA ASP A 12 -15.58 -19.52 2.12
C ASP A 12 -16.61 -18.39 2.13
N THR A 13 -16.11 -17.16 2.31
CA THR A 13 -16.95 -15.94 2.25
C THR A 13 -16.12 -14.74 1.85
N LYS A 14 -16.79 -13.76 1.22
CA LYS A 14 -16.26 -12.43 0.92
C LYS A 14 -17.02 -11.33 1.66
N ASP A 15 -17.99 -11.71 2.47
CA ASP A 15 -18.78 -10.77 3.27
C ASP A 15 -17.96 -10.23 4.46
N THR A 16 -17.92 -8.91 4.59
CA THR A 16 -17.14 -8.20 5.61
C THR A 16 -17.59 -8.58 7.03
N GLU A 17 -18.91 -8.65 7.27
CA GLU A 17 -19.47 -8.94 8.58
C GLU A 17 -19.24 -10.40 8.98
N GLU A 18 -19.38 -11.32 8.03
CA GLU A 18 -19.10 -12.73 8.28
C GLU A 18 -17.63 -12.97 8.60
N ILE A 19 -16.70 -12.31 7.88
CA ILE A 19 -15.26 -12.39 8.14
C ILE A 19 -14.97 -11.88 9.57
N ILE A 20 -15.40 -10.67 9.89
CA ILE A 20 -15.18 -10.07 11.22
C ILE A 20 -15.74 -10.95 12.32
N LYS A 21 -16.99 -11.39 12.19
CA LYS A 21 -17.65 -12.26 13.17
C LYS A 21 -16.90 -13.59 13.35
N THR A 22 -16.47 -14.20 12.26
CA THR A 22 -15.73 -15.47 12.30
C THR A 22 -14.40 -15.31 13.02
N VAL A 23 -13.61 -14.29 12.63
CA VAL A 23 -12.31 -14.00 13.27
C VAL A 23 -12.49 -13.74 14.77
N LYS A 24 -13.48 -12.96 15.18
CA LYS A 24 -13.78 -12.71 16.59
C LYS A 24 -14.14 -13.98 17.35
N ASN A 25 -14.88 -14.89 16.73
CA ASN A 25 -15.29 -16.15 17.38
C ASN A 25 -14.10 -17.11 17.61
N ILE A 26 -13.09 -17.10 16.73
CA ILE A 26 -11.92 -17.96 16.87
C ILE A 26 -10.75 -17.29 17.61
N ALA A 27 -10.75 -15.96 17.72
CA ALA A 27 -9.68 -15.18 18.33
C ALA A 27 -9.24 -15.68 19.73
N PRO A 28 -10.14 -16.19 20.62
CA PRO A 28 -9.72 -16.71 21.92
C PRO A 28 -8.71 -17.87 21.88
N CYS A 29 -8.53 -18.52 20.72
CA CYS A 29 -7.56 -19.60 20.54
C CYS A 29 -6.15 -19.11 20.16
N PHE A 30 -5.99 -17.80 19.88
CA PHE A 30 -4.79 -17.25 19.24
C PHE A 30 -4.19 -16.09 20.02
N GLY A 31 -2.88 -15.92 19.88
CA GLY A 31 -2.14 -14.76 20.37
C GLY A 31 -2.08 -13.59 19.38
N GLY A 32 -2.51 -13.78 18.14
CA GLY A 32 -2.57 -12.76 17.10
C GLY A 32 -3.26 -13.28 15.85
N ILE A 33 -3.68 -12.37 14.98
CA ILE A 33 -4.34 -12.66 13.70
C ILE A 33 -3.54 -12.01 12.58
N ASN A 34 -3.16 -12.78 11.57
CA ASN A 34 -2.68 -12.28 10.30
C ASN A 34 -3.76 -12.44 9.24
N LEU A 35 -4.16 -11.33 8.63
CA LEU A 35 -5.12 -11.30 7.53
C LEU A 35 -4.35 -11.41 6.21
N GLU A 36 -4.82 -12.27 5.33
CA GLU A 36 -4.22 -12.53 4.02
C GLU A 36 -5.29 -12.54 2.94
N ASP A 37 -4.92 -12.18 1.72
CA ASP A 37 -5.73 -12.31 0.50
C ASP A 37 -7.12 -11.62 0.56
N ILE A 38 -7.25 -10.58 1.37
CA ILE A 38 -8.48 -9.77 1.44
C ILE A 38 -8.32 -8.52 0.58
N SER A 39 -9.03 -8.47 -0.55
CA SER A 39 -8.93 -7.35 -1.49
C SER A 39 -9.44 -6.01 -0.93
N ALA A 40 -8.83 -4.90 -1.39
CA ALA A 40 -9.36 -3.56 -1.15
C ALA A 40 -10.74 -3.38 -1.87
N PRO A 41 -11.66 -2.53 -1.33
CA PRO A 41 -11.45 -1.69 -0.14
C PRO A 41 -11.80 -2.39 1.19
N ARG A 42 -12.45 -3.57 1.17
CA ARG A 42 -12.97 -4.24 2.38
C ARG A 42 -11.88 -4.61 3.39
N CYS A 43 -10.66 -4.88 2.92
CA CYS A 43 -9.54 -5.19 3.82
C CYS A 43 -9.25 -4.08 4.84
N PHE A 44 -9.41 -2.82 4.46
CA PHE A 44 -9.19 -1.68 5.35
C PHE A 44 -10.21 -1.64 6.49
N GLU A 45 -11.47 -1.90 6.18
CA GLU A 45 -12.55 -1.94 7.17
C GLU A 45 -12.39 -3.13 8.12
N ILE A 46 -12.14 -4.32 7.56
CA ILE A 46 -11.98 -5.55 8.34
C ILE A 46 -10.82 -5.40 9.33
N GLU A 47 -9.65 -4.97 8.86
CA GLU A 47 -8.48 -4.79 9.71
C GLU A 47 -8.75 -3.75 10.80
N LYS A 48 -9.29 -2.59 10.43
CA LYS A 48 -9.59 -1.51 11.38
C LYS A 48 -10.51 -2.00 12.50
N ARG A 49 -11.63 -2.62 12.13
CA ARG A 49 -12.61 -3.09 13.11
C ARG A 49 -12.08 -4.20 13.99
N LEU A 50 -11.33 -5.14 13.43
CA LEU A 50 -10.72 -6.21 14.23
C LEU A 50 -9.67 -5.66 15.22
N LYS A 51 -8.90 -4.63 14.85
CA LYS A 51 -7.98 -3.94 15.75
C LYS A 51 -8.70 -3.20 16.89
N GLU A 52 -9.91 -2.67 16.64
CA GLU A 52 -10.71 -1.97 17.62
C GLU A 52 -11.49 -2.93 18.53
N GLU A 53 -11.84 -4.12 18.02
CA GLU A 53 -12.76 -5.06 18.68
C GLU A 53 -12.07 -6.27 19.34
N LEU A 54 -10.76 -6.45 19.14
CA LEU A 54 -9.96 -7.54 19.70
C LEU A 54 -8.82 -7.00 20.58
N ASP A 55 -8.52 -7.73 21.65
CA ASP A 55 -7.42 -7.42 22.57
C ASP A 55 -6.08 -8.05 22.13
N ILE A 56 -6.05 -8.73 21.00
CA ILE A 56 -4.85 -9.36 20.43
C ILE A 56 -4.39 -8.60 19.16
N PRO A 57 -3.11 -8.65 18.80
CA PRO A 57 -2.60 -8.03 17.58
C PRO A 57 -3.32 -8.54 16.33
N VAL A 58 -3.72 -7.62 15.46
CA VAL A 58 -4.26 -7.91 14.12
C VAL A 58 -3.36 -7.23 13.09
N PHE A 59 -2.89 -8.00 12.13
CA PHE A 59 -1.99 -7.57 11.07
C PHE A 59 -2.57 -7.97 9.71
N HIS A 60 -2.31 -7.22 8.68
CA HIS A 60 -2.68 -7.56 7.31
C HIS A 60 -1.42 -7.50 6.44
N ASP A 61 -0.96 -8.66 5.97
CA ASP A 61 0.33 -8.78 5.30
C ASP A 61 0.39 -8.01 3.98
N ASP A 62 -0.63 -8.15 3.12
CA ASP A 62 -0.70 -7.44 1.84
C ASP A 62 -0.65 -5.90 1.97
N GLN A 63 -1.00 -5.39 3.14
CA GLN A 63 -0.86 -3.97 3.43
C GLN A 63 0.50 -3.67 4.05
N HIS A 64 0.75 -4.22 5.24
CA HIS A 64 1.84 -3.79 6.10
C HIS A 64 3.13 -4.57 5.86
N GLY A 65 3.08 -5.87 5.56
CA GLY A 65 4.25 -6.67 5.24
C GLY A 65 4.94 -6.16 3.97
N THR A 66 4.17 -5.98 2.91
CA THR A 66 4.66 -5.39 1.66
C THR A 66 5.23 -3.98 1.87
N ALA A 67 4.57 -3.15 2.67
CA ALA A 67 5.07 -1.80 2.97
C ALA A 67 6.41 -1.84 3.71
N ILE A 68 6.57 -2.74 4.68
CA ILE A 68 7.81 -2.89 5.46
C ILE A 68 8.97 -3.30 4.57
N VAL A 69 8.81 -4.32 3.72
CA VAL A 69 9.91 -4.79 2.86
C VAL A 69 10.30 -3.78 1.80
N VAL A 70 9.33 -3.06 1.23
CA VAL A 70 9.59 -1.98 0.27
C VAL A 70 10.31 -0.82 0.95
N ALA A 71 9.87 -0.40 2.13
CA ALA A 71 10.53 0.67 2.87
C ALA A 71 11.97 0.30 3.26
N ALA A 72 12.19 -0.93 3.71
CA ALA A 72 13.53 -1.44 4.03
C ALA A 72 14.46 -1.44 2.80
N GLY A 73 13.94 -1.90 1.65
CA GLY A 73 14.68 -1.88 0.39
C GLY A 73 15.02 -0.46 -0.04
N LEU A 74 14.04 0.45 -0.02
CA LEU A 74 14.23 1.83 -0.44
C LEU A 74 15.21 2.60 0.46
N LEU A 75 15.10 2.46 1.79
CA LEU A 75 16.03 3.09 2.72
C LEU A 75 17.49 2.70 2.44
N ASN A 76 17.72 1.42 2.16
CA ASN A 76 19.07 0.95 1.82
C ASN A 76 19.52 1.40 0.41
N ALA A 77 18.64 1.41 -0.57
CA ALA A 77 18.94 1.91 -1.91
C ALA A 77 19.30 3.39 -1.88
N LEU A 78 18.53 4.22 -1.19
CA LEU A 78 18.81 5.66 -1.06
C LEU A 78 20.14 5.91 -0.33
N LYS A 79 20.43 5.14 0.73
CA LYS A 79 21.72 5.19 1.40
C LYS A 79 22.88 4.84 0.48
N PHE A 80 22.71 3.83 -0.37
CA PHE A 80 23.73 3.40 -1.32
C PHE A 80 24.04 4.48 -2.36
N VAL A 81 23.02 5.18 -2.88
CA VAL A 81 23.20 6.25 -3.88
C VAL A 81 23.46 7.64 -3.23
N GLY A 82 23.49 7.73 -1.92
CA GLY A 82 23.75 8.98 -1.21
C GLY A 82 22.62 10.01 -1.27
N LYS A 83 21.36 9.55 -1.55
CA LYS A 83 20.19 10.42 -1.59
C LYS A 83 19.37 10.30 -0.30
N LYS A 84 18.82 11.41 0.18
CA LYS A 84 17.94 11.39 1.35
C LYS A 84 16.49 11.08 0.94
N MET A 85 15.71 10.51 1.85
CA MET A 85 14.29 10.22 1.64
C MET A 85 13.48 11.50 1.34
N GLU A 86 13.79 12.59 2.03
CA GLU A 86 13.12 13.89 1.86
C GLU A 86 13.33 14.52 0.48
N ASP A 87 14.44 14.18 -0.20
CA ASP A 87 14.81 14.71 -1.51
C ASP A 87 14.38 13.78 -2.67
N ALA A 88 13.83 12.61 -2.35
CA ALA A 88 13.44 11.63 -3.36
C ALA A 88 12.05 11.93 -3.94
N ASN A 89 11.97 11.98 -5.26
CA ASN A 89 10.72 12.00 -6.03
C ASN A 89 10.29 10.57 -6.35
N ILE A 90 9.22 10.11 -5.73
CA ILE A 90 8.78 8.72 -5.77
C ILE A 90 7.49 8.60 -6.55
N VAL A 91 7.40 7.62 -7.45
CA VAL A 91 6.13 7.21 -8.06
C VAL A 91 5.81 5.78 -7.65
N ILE A 92 4.56 5.57 -7.19
CA ILE A 92 4.01 4.25 -6.85
C ILE A 92 2.91 3.93 -7.86
N ASN A 93 3.10 2.89 -8.66
CA ASN A 93 2.09 2.41 -9.60
C ASN A 93 1.30 1.25 -9.01
N GLY A 94 0.03 1.51 -8.73
CA GLY A 94 -0.89 0.64 -8.01
C GLY A 94 -1.40 1.31 -6.74
N ALA A 95 -2.56 1.99 -6.83
CA ALA A 95 -3.20 2.67 -5.71
C ALA A 95 -4.23 1.78 -4.99
N GLY A 96 -3.91 0.51 -4.83
CA GLY A 96 -4.64 -0.46 -4.01
C GLY A 96 -4.12 -0.54 -2.57
N SER A 97 -4.42 -1.65 -1.87
CA SER A 97 -4.02 -1.87 -0.47
C SER A 97 -2.52 -1.71 -0.24
N ALA A 98 -1.71 -2.40 -1.04
CA ALA A 98 -0.25 -2.35 -0.92
C ALA A 98 0.30 -0.95 -1.21
N GLY A 99 -0.08 -0.34 -2.35
CA GLY A 99 0.44 0.98 -2.74
C GLY A 99 0.09 2.08 -1.76
N ILE A 100 -1.14 2.10 -1.24
CA ILE A 100 -1.57 3.05 -0.21
C ILE A 100 -0.77 2.85 1.09
N SER A 101 -0.56 1.60 1.51
CA SER A 101 0.18 1.30 2.74
C SER A 101 1.66 1.62 2.62
N ILE A 102 2.27 1.31 1.48
CA ILE A 102 3.64 1.72 1.17
C ILE A 102 3.76 3.25 1.24
N CYS A 103 2.87 3.96 0.55
CA CYS A 103 2.90 5.41 0.53
C CYS A 103 2.80 6.02 1.93
N LYS A 104 1.85 5.55 2.76
CA LYS A 104 1.70 6.00 4.15
C LYS A 104 2.97 5.78 4.95
N LEU A 105 3.59 4.61 4.82
CA LEU A 105 4.82 4.30 5.55
C LEU A 105 6.00 5.16 5.09
N LEU A 106 6.15 5.38 3.78
CA LEU A 106 7.21 6.24 3.24
C LEU A 106 7.04 7.70 3.68
N LEU A 107 5.80 8.21 3.72
CA LEU A 107 5.52 9.55 4.25
C LEU A 107 5.90 9.66 5.74
N GLN A 108 5.66 8.62 6.55
CA GLN A 108 6.11 8.58 7.95
C GLN A 108 7.65 8.57 8.07
N PHE A 109 8.36 7.98 7.11
CA PHE A 109 9.82 8.07 7.01
C PHE A 109 10.35 9.37 6.41
N GLY A 110 9.46 10.33 6.13
CA GLY A 110 9.83 11.65 5.67
C GLY A 110 10.01 11.78 4.15
N ALA A 111 9.37 10.91 3.35
CA ALA A 111 9.40 11.05 1.90
C ALA A 111 8.86 12.44 1.48
N GLY A 112 9.65 13.15 0.69
CA GLY A 112 9.37 14.55 0.32
C GLY A 112 8.22 14.68 -0.67
N ASN A 113 8.22 13.88 -1.72
CA ASN A 113 7.20 13.88 -2.78
C ASN A 113 6.90 12.46 -3.25
N VAL A 114 5.66 12.03 -3.12
CA VAL A 114 5.17 10.72 -3.59
C VAL A 114 3.95 10.94 -4.48
N ALA A 115 3.96 10.39 -5.68
CA ALA A 115 2.80 10.33 -6.56
C ALA A 115 2.29 8.89 -6.63
N LEU A 116 1.01 8.67 -6.36
CA LEU A 116 0.32 7.41 -6.57
C LEU A 116 -0.36 7.42 -7.93
N VAL A 117 -0.22 6.34 -8.68
CA VAL A 117 -0.85 6.17 -10.00
C VAL A 117 -1.70 4.91 -10.02
N ASP A 118 -2.94 5.04 -10.48
CA ASP A 118 -3.87 3.94 -10.74
C ASP A 118 -4.04 3.75 -12.27
N GLN A 119 -4.84 2.80 -12.69
CA GLN A 119 -5.16 2.54 -14.11
C GLN A 119 -5.73 3.78 -14.83
N LYS A 120 -6.43 4.66 -14.10
CA LYS A 120 -7.03 5.89 -14.64
C LYS A 120 -6.11 7.11 -14.60
N GLY A 121 -4.93 6.97 -13.99
CA GLY A 121 -3.95 8.05 -13.90
C GLY A 121 -3.50 8.35 -12.47
N ALA A 122 -2.81 9.47 -12.31
CA ALA A 122 -2.34 9.92 -11.00
C ALA A 122 -3.49 10.31 -10.07
N LEU A 123 -3.36 9.96 -8.80
CA LEU A 123 -4.28 10.45 -7.77
C LEU A 123 -4.08 11.95 -7.59
N CYS A 124 -5.11 12.72 -7.88
CA CYS A 124 -5.13 14.17 -7.74
C CYS A 124 -6.48 14.62 -7.16
N PRO A 125 -6.51 15.59 -6.25
CA PRO A 125 -7.77 16.11 -5.73
C PRO A 125 -8.71 16.60 -6.85
N GLY A 126 -9.99 16.27 -6.73
CA GLY A 126 -11.02 16.64 -7.73
C GLY A 126 -11.35 15.55 -8.75
N GLU A 127 -10.61 14.46 -8.79
CA GLU A 127 -10.92 13.33 -9.66
C GLU A 127 -12.06 12.47 -9.09
N ASP A 128 -13.16 12.33 -9.85
CA ASP A 128 -14.38 11.66 -9.39
C ASP A 128 -14.27 10.13 -9.35
N TRP A 129 -13.32 9.56 -10.10
CA TRP A 129 -13.16 8.11 -10.23
C TRP A 129 -12.51 7.43 -9.03
N MET A 130 -11.92 8.19 -8.12
CA MET A 130 -11.22 7.68 -6.95
C MET A 130 -12.19 7.15 -5.88
N ASN A 131 -11.84 6.01 -5.28
CA ASN A 131 -12.51 5.51 -4.09
C ASN A 131 -12.13 6.38 -2.84
N PRO A 132 -12.83 6.24 -1.70
CA PRO A 132 -12.57 7.05 -0.52
C PRO A 132 -11.11 7.01 -0.04
N ALA A 133 -10.49 5.83 0.00
CA ALA A 133 -9.10 5.70 0.43
C ALA A 133 -8.11 6.39 -0.53
N GLN A 134 -8.39 6.36 -1.83
CA GLN A 134 -7.60 7.08 -2.84
C GLN A 134 -7.79 8.58 -2.73
N LYS A 135 -9.00 9.07 -2.44
CA LYS A 135 -9.26 10.49 -2.21
C LYS A 135 -8.48 11.01 -1.00
N ASP A 136 -8.49 10.27 0.10
CA ASP A 136 -7.70 10.62 1.29
C ASP A 136 -6.20 10.71 0.96
N MET A 137 -5.69 9.80 0.15
CA MET A 137 -4.29 9.83 -0.27
C MET A 137 -3.98 10.98 -1.22
N ALA A 138 -4.89 11.35 -2.10
CA ALA A 138 -4.72 12.48 -3.02
C ALA A 138 -4.52 13.82 -2.28
N GLU A 139 -5.12 13.98 -1.09
CA GLU A 139 -4.97 15.19 -0.28
C GLU A 139 -3.57 15.35 0.34
N ILE A 140 -2.85 14.26 0.57
CA ILE A 140 -1.57 14.26 1.29
C ILE A 140 -0.37 13.88 0.41
N THR A 141 -0.60 13.55 -0.85
CA THR A 141 0.40 13.12 -1.83
C THR A 141 0.42 14.05 -3.04
N ASN A 142 1.27 13.75 -4.03
CA ASN A 142 1.29 14.47 -5.30
C ASN A 142 1.26 16.00 -5.13
N LYS A 143 2.22 16.52 -4.37
CA LYS A 143 2.30 17.95 -4.00
C LYS A 143 2.25 18.90 -5.20
N GLU A 144 2.74 18.43 -6.35
CA GLU A 144 2.75 19.19 -7.60
C GLU A 144 1.43 19.12 -8.36
N LYS A 145 0.46 18.33 -7.85
CA LYS A 145 -0.86 18.11 -8.48
C LYS A 145 -0.74 17.64 -9.93
N GLN A 146 0.24 16.80 -10.21
CA GLN A 146 0.44 16.20 -11.52
C GLN A 146 -0.78 15.33 -11.88
N THR A 147 -1.27 15.46 -13.09
CA THR A 147 -2.33 14.63 -13.66
C THR A 147 -1.80 13.87 -14.87
N GLY A 148 -2.48 12.80 -15.26
CA GLY A 148 -2.09 12.02 -16.43
C GLY A 148 -1.75 10.57 -16.10
N THR A 149 -1.26 9.87 -17.11
CA THR A 149 -0.93 8.45 -17.06
C THR A 149 0.43 8.19 -16.42
N LEU A 150 0.75 6.93 -16.12
CA LEU A 150 2.07 6.56 -15.61
C LEU A 150 3.21 7.06 -16.50
N THR A 151 3.04 7.02 -17.82
CA THR A 151 4.07 7.50 -18.78
C THR A 151 4.43 8.97 -18.58
N GLU A 152 3.45 9.77 -18.19
CA GLU A 152 3.66 11.21 -17.95
C GLU A 152 4.25 11.45 -16.56
N ILE A 153 3.78 10.69 -15.57
CA ILE A 153 4.18 10.87 -14.17
C ILE A 153 5.58 10.34 -13.85
N ILE A 154 6.04 9.29 -14.57
CA ILE A 154 7.33 8.64 -14.30
C ILE A 154 8.54 9.52 -14.64
N LYS A 155 8.34 10.55 -15.47
CA LYS A 155 9.41 11.47 -15.87
C LYS A 155 9.99 12.18 -14.65
N ASP A 156 11.31 12.28 -14.63
CA ASP A 156 12.06 12.98 -13.58
C ASP A 156 11.82 12.44 -12.15
N LYS A 157 11.38 11.18 -12.03
CA LYS A 157 11.27 10.49 -10.74
C LYS A 157 12.57 9.76 -10.42
N ASP A 158 12.92 9.76 -9.15
CA ASP A 158 14.11 9.04 -8.66
C ASP A 158 13.83 7.57 -8.35
N VAL A 159 12.57 7.26 -8.02
CA VAL A 159 12.16 5.94 -7.56
C VAL A 159 10.82 5.55 -8.18
N PHE A 160 10.78 4.35 -8.76
CA PHE A 160 9.56 3.69 -9.19
C PHE A 160 9.27 2.48 -8.31
N ILE A 161 8.06 2.38 -7.81
CA ILE A 161 7.56 1.23 -7.04
C ILE A 161 6.34 0.67 -7.77
N GLY A 162 6.44 -0.56 -8.29
CA GLY A 162 5.37 -1.21 -9.04
C GLY A 162 4.68 -2.29 -8.20
N VAL A 163 3.40 -2.08 -7.87
CA VAL A 163 2.57 -3.01 -7.08
C VAL A 163 1.17 -3.19 -7.67
N SER A 164 1.06 -3.11 -9.00
CA SER A 164 -0.21 -3.24 -9.72
C SER A 164 -0.30 -4.55 -10.53
N ALA A 165 0.34 -4.60 -11.68
CA ALA A 165 0.30 -5.73 -12.59
C ALA A 165 1.66 -5.91 -13.31
N PRO A 166 1.95 -7.09 -13.85
CA PRO A 166 3.16 -7.30 -14.64
C PRO A 166 3.13 -6.50 -15.95
N ASN A 167 4.32 -6.23 -16.50
CA ASN A 167 4.53 -5.61 -17.81
C ASN A 167 3.89 -4.22 -18.02
N ILE A 168 3.74 -3.43 -16.96
CA ILE A 168 3.23 -2.06 -17.03
C ILE A 168 4.30 -1.06 -17.49
N VAL A 169 5.53 -1.22 -17.00
CA VAL A 169 6.64 -0.33 -17.40
C VAL A 169 7.25 -0.84 -18.69
N THR A 170 7.30 0.02 -19.69
CA THR A 170 7.90 -0.26 -21.00
C THR A 170 9.35 0.22 -21.09
N ALA A 171 10.11 -0.27 -22.06
CA ALA A 171 11.47 0.22 -22.32
C ALA A 171 11.50 1.73 -22.64
N GLU A 172 10.45 2.24 -23.29
CA GLU A 172 10.31 3.67 -23.58
C GLU A 172 10.14 4.48 -22.30
N MET A 173 9.31 4.01 -21.36
CA MET A 173 9.16 4.66 -20.05
C MET A 173 10.48 4.72 -19.30
N VAL A 174 11.28 3.64 -19.33
CA VAL A 174 12.60 3.62 -18.68
C VAL A 174 13.58 4.60 -19.35
N SER A 175 13.45 4.82 -20.64
CA SER A 175 14.34 5.74 -21.36
C SER A 175 14.08 7.23 -21.09
N ILE A 176 12.89 7.55 -20.59
CA ILE A 176 12.46 8.93 -20.26
C ILE A 176 12.39 9.20 -18.75
N TRP A 177 12.66 8.17 -17.95
CA TRP A 177 12.65 8.18 -16.49
C TRP A 177 13.96 8.69 -15.87
#